data_d9903b17fe6ec684c3dea2cf5286b671
#
_entry.id   d9903b17fe6ec684c3dea2cf5286b671
#
_cell.length_a   1.000
_cell.length_b   1.000
_cell.length_c   1.000
_cell.angle_alpha   90.00
_cell.angle_beta   90.00
_cell.angle_gamma   90.00
#
_symmetry.space_group_name_H-M   'P 1'
#
loop_
_entity.id
_entity.type
_entity.pdbx_description
1 polymer ?
#
loop_
_entity_poly.entity_id
_entity_poly.type
_entity_poly.pdbx_seq_one_letter_code
_entity_poly.pdbx_strand_id
1 'polypeptide(L)'
;MHIRRIAAALLLCAGACAAASYTLEQIKSFIKSAIELKQPDKQVADMLRKMKLSERLDLDTVETLQNEGAGPKTVAVLKELATESASLPVAQPPAPKPVYVPPPPPPSEEQAKVLAEVKEYALNYSRTLPDFICLEQTRRYVDTTGHDAWRATDVIVARLSYFNQKEDYKLVSMNDRVVSDAPYTSVGGALSMGDFGTTLREIFEPVSNTSFEWERWTTLRKRRTHVYSYRVPLEYSKYSIHYSSDVKDEGTSVTVGYHGGVFVDRDTNMIVRITVEADNIPPTFPVRQVKETLDYDFTKIGDREFLLPLVADVRMHASRLWTKNVKEFRLYRKFSADAVIKFDGQDLGPLPDDKTKEEPAQPQPPK
;
A
#
# COMPACT_ATOMS: atom_id res chain seq x y z
N MET A 1 -24.66 -6.55 -18.28
CA MET A 1 -25.34 -5.24 -18.17
C MET A 1 -25.90 -5.11 -16.76
N HIS A 2 -25.06 -4.70 -15.79
CA HIS A 2 -25.48 -4.33 -14.42
C HIS A 2 -24.57 -3.20 -13.96
N ILE A 3 -25.06 -1.98 -14.14
CA ILE A 3 -24.45 -0.76 -13.63
C ILE A 3 -24.73 -0.72 -12.12
N ARG A 4 -23.73 -1.01 -11.32
CA ARG A 4 -23.79 -0.80 -9.86
C ARG A 4 -23.68 0.69 -9.57
N ARG A 5 -24.80 1.27 -9.16
CA ARG A 5 -24.91 2.59 -8.58
C ARG A 5 -24.15 2.62 -7.26
N ILE A 6 -23.00 3.27 -7.24
CA ILE A 6 -22.38 3.69 -5.98
C ILE A 6 -23.14 4.93 -5.53
N ALA A 7 -24.12 4.73 -4.68
CA ALA A 7 -24.75 5.81 -3.93
C ALA A 7 -23.75 6.26 -2.87
N ALA A 8 -23.25 7.50 -2.95
CA ALA A 8 -22.56 8.14 -1.87
C ALA A 8 -23.50 8.18 -0.65
N ALA A 9 -23.26 7.32 0.32
CA ALA A 9 -23.98 7.29 1.58
C ALA A 9 -23.56 8.51 2.41
N LEU A 10 -24.34 9.59 2.29
CA LEU A 10 -24.41 10.60 3.34
C LEU A 10 -25.06 9.93 4.56
N LEU A 11 -24.25 9.59 5.56
CA LEU A 11 -24.72 9.12 6.86
C LEU A 11 -25.60 10.21 7.49
N LEU A 12 -26.90 10.05 7.38
CA LEU A 12 -27.88 10.74 8.22
C LEU A 12 -27.84 10.12 9.62
N CYS A 13 -27.02 10.69 10.51
CA CYS A 13 -27.24 10.50 11.95
C CYS A 13 -28.51 11.24 12.31
N ALA A 14 -29.59 10.53 12.57
CA ALA A 14 -30.79 11.05 13.18
C ALA A 14 -30.50 11.39 14.65
N GLY A 15 -30.33 12.69 14.91
CA GLY A 15 -30.19 13.22 16.27
C GLY A 15 -30.42 14.73 16.25
N ALA A 16 -31.58 15.15 16.74
CA ALA A 16 -32.06 16.53 16.97
C ALA A 16 -32.17 17.45 15.73
N CYS A 17 -33.37 17.86 15.38
CA CYS A 17 -33.73 18.86 14.38
C CYS A 17 -33.14 20.25 14.68
N ALA A 18 -31.85 20.44 14.36
CA ALA A 18 -31.33 21.72 13.92
C ALA A 18 -31.28 21.62 12.40
N ALA A 19 -31.93 22.53 11.66
CA ALA A 19 -31.86 22.55 10.20
C ALA A 19 -30.38 22.62 9.80
N ALA A 20 -29.85 21.55 9.21
CA ALA A 20 -28.48 21.46 8.81
C ALA A 20 -28.16 22.62 7.85
N SER A 21 -27.31 23.54 8.27
CA SER A 21 -26.79 24.61 7.43
C SER A 21 -25.46 24.20 6.83
N TYR A 22 -25.25 24.55 5.56
CA TYR A 22 -24.07 24.18 4.79
C TYR A 22 -23.10 25.34 4.69
N THR A 23 -21.80 25.08 4.86
CA THR A 23 -20.75 26.08 4.63
C THR A 23 -20.58 26.34 3.13
N LEU A 24 -19.97 27.46 2.78
CA LEU A 24 -19.69 27.81 1.39
C LEU A 24 -18.79 26.74 0.71
N GLU A 25 -17.79 26.23 1.42
CA GLU A 25 -16.92 25.16 0.92
C GLU A 25 -17.67 23.85 0.62
N GLN A 26 -18.66 23.50 1.45
CA GLN A 26 -19.48 22.30 1.19
C GLN A 26 -20.34 22.47 -0.08
N ILE A 27 -20.90 23.67 -0.30
CA ILE A 27 -21.64 23.98 -1.52
C ILE A 27 -20.73 23.93 -2.75
N LYS A 28 -19.56 24.55 -2.70
CA LYS A 28 -18.56 24.49 -3.78
C LYS A 28 -18.15 23.05 -4.11
N SER A 29 -17.84 22.26 -3.09
CA SER A 29 -17.46 20.85 -3.26
C SER A 29 -18.58 20.01 -3.87
N PHE A 30 -19.84 20.22 -3.43
CA PHE A 30 -21.02 19.55 -4.00
C PHE A 30 -21.18 19.86 -5.50
N ILE A 31 -21.08 21.13 -5.88
CA ILE A 31 -21.25 21.56 -7.28
C ILE A 31 -20.10 21.01 -8.15
N LYS A 32 -18.84 21.11 -7.70
CA LYS A 32 -17.70 20.54 -8.43
C LYS A 32 -17.87 19.03 -8.67
N SER A 33 -18.25 18.28 -7.65
CA SER A 33 -18.54 16.85 -7.79
C SER A 33 -19.70 16.57 -8.75
N ALA A 34 -20.74 17.41 -8.72
CA ALA A 34 -21.87 17.28 -9.62
C ALA A 34 -21.49 17.54 -11.10
N ILE A 35 -20.60 18.51 -11.34
CA ILE A 35 -20.03 18.81 -12.66
C ILE A 35 -19.20 17.63 -13.16
N GLU A 36 -18.26 17.13 -12.34
CA GLU A 36 -17.39 15.99 -12.67
C GLU A 36 -18.19 14.72 -13.00
N LEU A 37 -19.25 14.45 -12.22
CA LEU A 37 -20.15 13.31 -12.42
C LEU A 37 -21.20 13.55 -13.52
N LYS A 38 -21.17 14.71 -14.21
CA LYS A 38 -22.12 15.10 -15.27
C LYS A 38 -23.56 14.94 -14.83
N GLN A 39 -23.89 15.34 -13.60
CA GLN A 39 -25.27 15.27 -13.11
C GLN A 39 -26.21 16.23 -13.86
N PRO A 40 -27.46 15.88 -14.08
CA PRO A 40 -28.42 16.78 -14.74
C PRO A 40 -28.61 18.10 -13.98
N ASP A 41 -28.45 19.23 -14.65
CA ASP A 41 -28.51 20.58 -14.08
C ASP A 41 -29.81 20.83 -13.24
N LYS A 42 -30.95 20.32 -13.69
CA LYS A 42 -32.18 20.39 -12.92
C LYS A 42 -32.07 19.69 -11.57
N GLN A 43 -31.43 18.52 -11.52
CA GLN A 43 -31.31 17.75 -10.30
C GLN A 43 -30.40 18.45 -9.29
N VAL A 44 -29.30 19.04 -9.74
CA VAL A 44 -28.39 19.84 -8.93
C VAL A 44 -29.09 21.06 -8.35
N ALA A 45 -29.82 21.79 -9.20
CA ALA A 45 -30.61 22.94 -8.78
C ALA A 45 -31.69 22.58 -7.73
N ASP A 46 -32.42 21.46 -7.92
CA ASP A 46 -33.43 21.00 -6.97
C ASP A 46 -32.87 20.57 -5.61
N MET A 47 -31.62 20.08 -5.59
CA MET A 47 -30.90 19.77 -4.35
C MET A 47 -30.45 21.04 -3.63
N LEU A 48 -29.87 22.01 -4.35
CA LEU A 48 -29.42 23.29 -3.80
C LEU A 48 -30.55 24.08 -3.14
N ARG A 49 -31.77 24.09 -3.71
CA ARG A 49 -32.96 24.75 -3.11
C ARG A 49 -33.31 24.23 -1.72
N LYS A 50 -32.89 23.02 -1.37
CA LYS A 50 -33.13 22.40 -0.05
C LYS A 50 -32.05 22.70 0.96
N MET A 51 -30.94 23.32 0.53
CA MET A 51 -29.81 23.63 1.36
C MET A 51 -29.94 25.03 1.95
N LYS A 52 -29.62 25.18 3.23
CA LYS A 52 -29.52 26.50 3.89
C LYS A 52 -28.06 26.80 4.09
N LEU A 53 -27.65 28.04 3.82
CA LEU A 53 -26.28 28.48 4.03
C LEU A 53 -26.05 28.91 5.47
N SER A 54 -24.85 28.65 5.97
CA SER A 54 -24.34 29.20 7.24
C SER A 54 -23.46 30.44 7.04
N GLU A 55 -23.09 30.73 5.80
CA GLU A 55 -22.16 31.79 5.40
C GLU A 55 -22.70 32.51 4.17
N ARG A 56 -22.26 33.76 3.98
CA ARG A 56 -22.63 34.58 2.83
C ARG A 56 -22.02 34.01 1.53
N LEU A 57 -22.87 33.77 0.53
CA LEU A 57 -22.45 33.46 -0.82
C LEU A 57 -22.35 34.78 -1.63
N ASP A 58 -21.13 35.11 -2.09
CA ASP A 58 -20.91 36.26 -2.96
C ASP A 58 -21.14 35.93 -4.43
N LEU A 59 -21.40 36.98 -5.26
CA LEU A 59 -21.64 36.80 -6.69
C LEU A 59 -20.38 36.36 -7.44
N ASP A 60 -19.18 36.73 -6.98
CA ASP A 60 -17.92 36.35 -7.60
C ASP A 60 -17.73 34.81 -7.50
N THR A 61 -18.15 34.23 -6.37
CA THR A 61 -18.18 32.76 -6.22
C THR A 61 -19.18 32.12 -7.18
N VAL A 62 -20.35 32.74 -7.39
CA VAL A 62 -21.34 32.21 -8.35
C VAL A 62 -20.80 32.27 -9.78
N GLU A 63 -20.13 33.35 -10.17
CA GLU A 63 -19.49 33.48 -11.48
C GLU A 63 -18.35 32.45 -11.66
N THR A 64 -17.57 32.22 -10.62
CA THR A 64 -16.51 31.20 -10.64
C THR A 64 -17.10 29.81 -10.91
N LEU A 65 -18.16 29.42 -10.19
CA LEU A 65 -18.80 28.12 -10.37
C LEU A 65 -19.48 28.01 -11.75
N GLN A 66 -20.00 29.09 -12.29
CA GLN A 66 -20.52 29.14 -13.66
C GLN A 66 -19.41 28.90 -14.68
N ASN A 67 -18.26 29.52 -14.52
CA ASN A 67 -17.08 29.33 -15.40
C ASN A 67 -16.51 27.90 -15.28
N GLU A 68 -16.63 27.27 -14.12
CA GLU A 68 -16.24 25.86 -13.89
C GLU A 68 -17.24 24.87 -14.50
N GLY A 69 -18.39 25.31 -15.02
CA GLY A 69 -19.36 24.47 -15.74
C GLY A 69 -20.70 24.22 -15.03
N ALA A 70 -21.03 25.02 -14.01
CA ALA A 70 -22.36 24.93 -13.41
C ALA A 70 -23.45 25.32 -14.43
N GLY A 71 -24.48 24.49 -14.54
CA GLY A 71 -25.54 24.70 -15.50
C GLY A 71 -26.46 25.91 -15.17
N PRO A 72 -27.21 26.42 -16.14
CA PRO A 72 -27.96 27.67 -15.99
C PRO A 72 -29.03 27.61 -14.89
N LYS A 73 -29.64 26.47 -14.63
CA LYS A 73 -30.63 26.30 -13.53
C LYS A 73 -29.92 26.30 -12.16
N THR A 74 -28.75 25.66 -12.06
CA THR A 74 -27.91 25.69 -10.88
C THR A 74 -27.45 27.10 -10.57
N VAL A 75 -26.98 27.86 -11.56
CA VAL A 75 -26.59 29.26 -11.42
C VAL A 75 -27.74 30.16 -10.97
N ALA A 76 -28.94 29.95 -11.48
CA ALA A 76 -30.12 30.70 -11.04
C ALA A 76 -30.40 30.52 -9.54
N VAL A 77 -30.35 29.26 -9.05
CA VAL A 77 -30.55 28.95 -7.64
C VAL A 77 -29.40 29.51 -6.78
N LEU A 78 -28.16 29.48 -7.26
CA LEU A 78 -27.03 30.09 -6.55
C LEU A 78 -27.20 31.61 -6.37
N LYS A 79 -27.76 32.31 -7.36
CA LYS A 79 -28.08 33.74 -7.26
C LYS A 79 -29.20 34.01 -6.24
N GLU A 80 -30.19 33.13 -6.17
CA GLU A 80 -31.23 33.17 -5.13
C GLU A 80 -30.62 33.00 -3.74
N LEU A 81 -29.77 31.96 -3.53
CA LEU A 81 -29.07 31.72 -2.30
C LEU A 81 -28.09 32.84 -1.91
N ALA A 82 -27.43 33.48 -2.89
CA ALA A 82 -26.58 34.66 -2.65
C ALA A 82 -27.41 35.82 -2.06
N THR A 83 -28.60 36.03 -2.56
CA THR A 83 -29.51 37.06 -2.04
C THR A 83 -30.03 36.73 -0.65
N GLU A 84 -30.42 35.47 -0.43
CA GLU A 84 -30.91 34.99 0.88
C GLU A 84 -29.84 35.03 1.96
N SER A 85 -28.60 34.73 1.57
CA SER A 85 -27.45 34.70 2.48
C SER A 85 -26.74 36.04 2.69
N ALA A 86 -27.23 37.14 2.11
CA ALA A 86 -26.56 38.45 2.16
C ALA A 86 -26.31 39.00 3.57
N SER A 87 -27.14 38.61 4.53
CA SER A 87 -27.01 38.98 5.97
C SER A 87 -26.16 38.03 6.80
N LEU A 88 -25.73 36.89 6.23
CA LEU A 88 -24.88 35.94 6.91
C LEU A 88 -23.44 36.40 7.00
N PRO A 89 -22.65 35.88 7.96
CA PRO A 89 -21.24 36.21 8.07
C PRO A 89 -20.48 35.80 6.79
N VAL A 90 -19.48 36.58 6.42
CA VAL A 90 -18.56 36.24 5.33
C VAL A 90 -17.77 35.00 5.73
N ALA A 91 -17.66 34.05 4.81
CA ALA A 91 -16.82 32.87 5.00
C ALA A 91 -15.41 33.28 5.41
N GLN A 92 -14.97 32.81 6.56
CA GLN A 92 -13.57 33.00 6.93
C GLN A 92 -12.74 32.10 6.02
N PRO A 93 -11.60 32.64 5.46
CA PRO A 93 -10.68 31.79 4.72
C PRO A 93 -10.34 30.57 5.59
N PRO A 94 -10.36 29.35 5.05
CA PRO A 94 -9.96 28.18 5.82
C PRO A 94 -8.60 28.46 6.46
N ALA A 95 -8.49 28.23 7.77
CA ALA A 95 -7.23 28.39 8.46
C ALA A 95 -6.15 27.66 7.65
N PRO A 96 -4.99 28.29 7.39
CA PRO A 96 -3.94 27.63 6.61
C PRO A 96 -3.67 26.29 7.25
N LYS A 97 -3.73 25.22 6.43
CA LYS A 97 -3.42 23.88 6.94
C LYS A 97 -2.04 23.93 7.57
N PRO A 98 -1.85 23.39 8.78
CA PRO A 98 -0.54 23.39 9.42
C PRO A 98 0.49 22.87 8.41
N VAL A 99 1.51 23.68 8.13
CA VAL A 99 2.62 23.25 7.27
C VAL A 99 3.31 22.11 8.01
N TYR A 100 3.29 20.91 7.43
CA TYR A 100 4.00 19.78 8.00
C TYR A 100 5.50 20.09 8.00
N VAL A 101 6.08 20.21 9.19
CA VAL A 101 7.53 20.33 9.38
C VAL A 101 8.03 18.95 9.80
N PRO A 102 8.82 18.27 8.95
CA PRO A 102 9.35 16.96 9.32
C PRO A 102 10.26 17.08 10.55
N PRO A 103 10.27 16.08 11.44
CA PRO A 103 11.20 16.06 12.56
C PRO A 103 12.64 16.11 12.06
N PRO A 104 13.56 16.76 12.80
CA PRO A 104 14.96 16.82 12.41
C PRO A 104 15.57 15.42 12.32
N PRO A 105 16.61 15.23 11.46
CA PRO A 105 17.34 13.97 11.40
C PRO A 105 17.97 13.65 12.75
N PRO A 106 18.17 12.36 13.10
CA PRO A 106 18.94 11.98 14.28
C PRO A 106 20.42 12.36 14.09
N PRO A 107 21.20 12.51 15.17
CA PRO A 107 22.64 12.69 15.09
C PRO A 107 23.31 11.58 14.27
N SER A 108 24.40 11.89 13.56
CA SER A 108 25.12 10.92 12.71
C SER A 108 25.62 9.71 13.49
N GLU A 109 25.99 9.89 14.76
CA GLU A 109 26.41 8.80 15.65
C GLU A 109 25.24 7.83 15.93
N GLU A 110 24.03 8.36 16.18
CA GLU A 110 22.81 7.57 16.35
C GLU A 110 22.47 6.81 15.06
N GLN A 111 22.55 7.48 13.89
CA GLN A 111 22.32 6.83 12.60
C GLN A 111 23.27 5.65 12.37
N ALA A 112 24.55 5.83 12.63
CA ALA A 112 25.57 4.80 12.46
C ALA A 112 25.35 3.63 13.44
N LYS A 113 25.02 3.92 14.70
CA LYS A 113 24.71 2.90 15.70
C LYS A 113 23.49 2.06 15.30
N VAL A 114 22.37 2.69 14.95
CA VAL A 114 21.15 2.01 14.49
C VAL A 114 21.46 1.11 13.29
N LEU A 115 22.18 1.62 12.29
CA LEU A 115 22.56 0.85 11.12
C LEU A 115 23.44 -0.36 11.45
N ALA A 116 24.35 -0.25 12.41
CA ALA A 116 25.18 -1.37 12.85
C ALA A 116 24.35 -2.48 13.51
N GLU A 117 23.42 -2.12 14.41
CA GLU A 117 22.52 -3.07 15.07
C GLU A 117 21.58 -3.74 14.06
N VAL A 118 21.04 -2.97 13.10
CA VAL A 118 20.21 -3.47 12.00
C VAL A 118 20.96 -4.47 11.14
N LYS A 119 22.24 -4.20 10.83
CA LYS A 119 23.10 -5.10 10.05
C LYS A 119 23.31 -6.43 10.78
N GLU A 120 23.63 -6.39 12.06
CA GLU A 120 23.79 -7.59 12.87
C GLU A 120 22.49 -8.41 12.90
N TYR A 121 21.36 -7.76 13.14
CA TYR A 121 20.05 -8.40 13.13
C TYR A 121 19.74 -9.05 11.78
N ALA A 122 19.90 -8.32 10.66
CA ALA A 122 19.59 -8.80 9.32
C ALA A 122 20.42 -10.03 8.93
N LEU A 123 21.71 -10.04 9.23
CA LEU A 123 22.62 -11.17 8.96
C LEU A 123 22.28 -12.42 9.78
N ASN A 124 21.68 -12.25 10.95
CA ASN A 124 21.30 -13.35 11.83
C ASN A 124 19.81 -13.72 11.74
N TYR A 125 19.00 -12.97 10.99
CA TYR A 125 17.55 -13.08 10.99
C TYR A 125 17.05 -14.53 10.81
N SER A 126 17.47 -15.20 9.74
CA SER A 126 17.03 -16.57 9.43
C SER A 126 17.42 -17.60 10.52
N ARG A 127 18.50 -17.32 11.27
CA ARG A 127 18.95 -18.18 12.38
C ARG A 127 18.12 -18.01 13.64
N THR A 128 17.49 -16.86 13.81
CA THR A 128 16.67 -16.54 14.98
C THR A 128 15.22 -17.00 14.83
N LEU A 129 14.80 -17.34 13.62
CA LEU A 129 13.46 -17.82 13.36
C LEU A 129 13.26 -19.24 13.91
N PRO A 130 12.12 -19.52 14.55
CA PRO A 130 11.76 -20.89 14.92
C PRO A 130 11.29 -21.65 13.70
N ASP A 131 11.21 -22.96 13.81
CA ASP A 131 10.47 -23.77 12.85
C ASP A 131 8.96 -23.46 12.98
N PHE A 132 8.30 -23.14 11.87
CA PHE A 132 6.89 -22.77 11.83
C PHE A 132 6.18 -23.24 10.56
N ILE A 133 4.86 -23.14 10.58
CA ILE A 133 4.00 -23.23 9.40
C ILE A 133 3.12 -21.97 9.34
N CYS A 134 2.78 -21.54 8.13
CA CYS A 134 1.80 -20.46 7.91
C CYS A 134 1.03 -20.70 6.60
N LEU A 135 0.00 -19.89 6.36
CA LEU A 135 -0.62 -19.75 5.04
C LEU A 135 -0.05 -18.54 4.33
N GLU A 136 0.35 -18.72 3.08
CA GLU A 136 0.60 -17.65 2.12
C GLU A 136 -0.61 -17.54 1.20
N GLN A 137 -1.26 -16.39 1.17
CA GLN A 137 -2.33 -16.09 0.24
C GLN A 137 -1.87 -15.02 -0.74
N THR A 138 -1.76 -15.38 -2.01
CA THR A 138 -1.33 -14.50 -3.09
C THR A 138 -2.51 -14.08 -3.94
N ARG A 139 -2.81 -12.78 -3.99
CA ARG A 139 -3.75 -12.17 -4.94
C ARG A 139 -2.99 -11.59 -6.10
N ARG A 140 -3.31 -12.05 -7.30
CA ARG A 140 -2.66 -11.59 -8.52
C ARG A 140 -3.58 -10.65 -9.31
N TYR A 141 -2.97 -9.62 -9.89
CA TYR A 141 -3.65 -8.59 -10.67
C TYR A 141 -2.87 -8.29 -11.92
N VAL A 142 -3.59 -7.81 -12.94
CA VAL A 142 -3.02 -7.29 -14.18
C VAL A 142 -3.62 -5.93 -14.51
N ASP A 143 -2.80 -5.07 -15.13
CA ASP A 143 -3.20 -3.81 -15.72
C ASP A 143 -2.57 -3.68 -17.11
N THR A 144 -3.42 -3.49 -18.13
CA THR A 144 -3.01 -3.29 -19.52
C THR A 144 -2.96 -1.81 -19.90
N THR A 145 -3.37 -0.93 -19.00
CA THR A 145 -3.48 0.51 -19.25
C THR A 145 -2.28 1.30 -18.75
N GLY A 146 -1.59 0.80 -17.71
CA GLY A 146 -0.50 1.50 -17.03
C GLY A 146 -0.97 2.68 -16.16
N HIS A 147 -2.25 2.72 -15.79
CA HIS A 147 -2.87 3.81 -15.02
C HIS A 147 -3.46 3.30 -13.69
N ASP A 148 -2.86 2.26 -13.14
CA ASP A 148 -3.31 1.59 -11.90
C ASP A 148 -4.75 1.04 -11.97
N ALA A 149 -5.22 0.70 -13.19
CA ALA A 149 -6.52 0.07 -13.42
C ALA A 149 -6.43 -1.46 -13.21
N TRP A 150 -6.14 -1.87 -11.98
CA TRP A 150 -5.88 -3.26 -11.62
C TRP A 150 -7.12 -4.14 -11.73
N ARG A 151 -7.01 -5.23 -12.49
CA ARG A 151 -8.01 -6.29 -12.60
C ARG A 151 -7.48 -7.54 -11.91
N ALA A 152 -8.22 -8.06 -10.94
CA ALA A 152 -7.90 -9.33 -10.29
C ALA A 152 -7.97 -10.48 -11.30
N THR A 153 -7.00 -11.38 -11.25
CA THR A 153 -6.91 -12.59 -12.07
C THR A 153 -7.23 -13.84 -11.28
N ASP A 154 -6.53 -14.04 -10.18
CA ASP A 154 -6.72 -15.22 -9.33
C ASP A 154 -6.25 -14.99 -7.88
N VAL A 155 -6.64 -15.92 -7.03
CA VAL A 155 -6.19 -16.04 -5.64
C VAL A 155 -5.61 -17.43 -5.45
N ILE A 156 -4.38 -17.48 -4.96
CA ILE A 156 -3.64 -18.71 -4.68
C ILE A 156 -3.42 -18.79 -3.18
N VAL A 157 -3.66 -19.94 -2.60
CA VAL A 157 -3.32 -20.21 -1.20
C VAL A 157 -2.36 -21.39 -1.13
N ALA A 158 -1.23 -21.17 -0.49
CA ALA A 158 -0.24 -22.17 -0.22
C ALA A 158 0.00 -22.33 1.29
N ARG A 159 0.29 -23.54 1.72
CA ARG A 159 0.89 -23.78 3.03
C ARG A 159 2.38 -23.65 2.89
N LEU A 160 2.96 -22.75 3.66
CA LEU A 160 4.39 -22.60 3.80
C LEU A 160 4.85 -23.30 5.08
N SER A 161 5.87 -24.13 4.97
CA SER A 161 6.57 -24.75 6.09
C SER A 161 8.00 -24.21 6.11
N TYR A 162 8.42 -23.62 7.23
CA TYR A 162 9.79 -23.21 7.48
C TYR A 162 10.40 -24.17 8.50
N PHE A 163 11.33 -25.02 8.04
CA PHE A 163 11.94 -26.04 8.84
C PHE A 163 13.43 -26.16 8.52
N ASN A 164 14.28 -26.14 9.55
CA ASN A 164 15.75 -26.15 9.37
C ASN A 164 16.25 -25.06 8.40
N GLN A 165 15.72 -23.84 8.51
CA GLN A 165 16.02 -22.68 7.68
C GLN A 165 15.73 -22.90 6.18
N LYS A 166 14.81 -23.80 5.84
CA LYS A 166 14.34 -24.07 4.48
C LYS A 166 12.84 -23.84 4.37
N GLU A 167 12.46 -23.22 3.29
CA GLU A 167 11.07 -22.99 2.92
C GLU A 167 10.57 -24.14 2.03
N ASP A 168 9.38 -24.68 2.34
CA ASP A 168 8.66 -25.63 1.51
C ASP A 168 7.23 -25.15 1.31
N TYR A 169 6.81 -25.06 0.05
CA TYR A 169 5.51 -24.52 -0.35
C TYR A 169 4.65 -25.61 -0.94
N LYS A 170 3.45 -25.80 -0.40
CA LYS A 170 2.43 -26.74 -0.90
C LYS A 170 1.17 -25.99 -1.26
N LEU A 171 0.74 -26.10 -2.51
CA LEU A 171 -0.51 -25.51 -2.96
C LEU A 171 -1.69 -26.13 -2.21
N VAL A 172 -2.58 -25.28 -1.69
CA VAL A 172 -3.80 -25.67 -0.96
C VAL A 172 -5.04 -25.39 -1.79
N SER A 173 -5.16 -24.20 -2.33
CA SER A 173 -6.29 -23.85 -3.18
C SER A 173 -5.93 -22.80 -4.24
N MET A 174 -6.75 -22.77 -5.29
CA MET A 174 -6.70 -21.73 -6.32
C MET A 174 -8.15 -21.32 -6.66
N ASN A 175 -8.48 -20.04 -6.51
CA ASN A 175 -9.82 -19.49 -6.71
C ASN A 175 -10.90 -20.27 -5.94
N ASP A 176 -10.68 -20.46 -4.62
CA ASP A 176 -11.54 -21.20 -3.70
C ASP A 176 -11.74 -22.71 -4.03
N ARG A 177 -10.97 -23.22 -4.98
CA ARG A 177 -10.97 -24.66 -5.30
C ARG A 177 -9.77 -25.33 -4.67
N VAL A 178 -10.02 -26.30 -3.81
CA VAL A 178 -8.96 -27.09 -3.18
C VAL A 178 -8.21 -27.87 -4.28
N VAL A 179 -6.87 -27.79 -4.22
CA VAL A 179 -5.97 -28.49 -5.13
C VAL A 179 -5.16 -29.47 -4.30
N SER A 180 -5.17 -30.75 -4.68
CA SER A 180 -4.40 -31.79 -3.98
C SER A 180 -3.05 -31.98 -4.63
N ASP A 181 -1.97 -31.86 -3.83
CA ASP A 181 -0.58 -32.26 -4.16
C ASP A 181 0.06 -31.65 -5.42
N ALA A 182 -0.45 -30.51 -5.89
CA ALA A 182 0.22 -29.79 -6.99
C ALA A 182 1.43 -29.00 -6.47
N PRO A 183 2.58 -29.00 -7.17
CA PRO A 183 3.71 -28.14 -6.82
C PRO A 183 3.30 -26.65 -6.93
N TYR A 184 3.78 -25.83 -6.01
CA TYR A 184 3.53 -24.38 -6.03
C TYR A 184 3.95 -23.72 -7.36
N THR A 185 5.03 -24.23 -7.98
CA THR A 185 5.52 -23.76 -9.27
C THR A 185 4.59 -24.07 -10.45
N SER A 186 3.59 -24.94 -10.27
CA SER A 186 2.65 -25.29 -11.36
C SER A 186 1.60 -24.22 -11.65
N VAL A 187 1.46 -23.21 -10.77
CA VAL A 187 0.44 -22.15 -10.96
C VAL A 187 0.78 -21.14 -12.06
N GLY A 188 2.00 -21.16 -12.58
CA GLY A 188 2.45 -20.23 -13.62
C GLY A 188 2.40 -18.74 -13.22
N GLY A 189 2.87 -17.88 -14.11
CA GLY A 189 2.95 -16.44 -13.86
C GLY A 189 4.15 -16.05 -12.99
N ALA A 190 4.21 -14.77 -12.57
CA ALA A 190 5.28 -14.29 -11.71
C ALA A 190 5.14 -14.90 -10.31
N LEU A 191 6.19 -15.56 -9.83
CA LEU A 191 6.32 -16.09 -8.49
C LEU A 191 7.55 -15.45 -7.84
N SER A 192 7.47 -15.12 -6.56
CA SER A 192 8.63 -14.73 -5.75
C SER A 192 8.73 -15.67 -4.56
N MET A 193 9.95 -15.99 -4.17
CA MET A 193 10.29 -16.87 -3.04
C MET A 193 11.47 -16.26 -2.27
N GLY A 194 11.69 -16.70 -1.03
CA GLY A 194 12.82 -16.21 -0.23
C GLY A 194 12.47 -15.02 0.66
N ASP A 195 11.19 -14.85 1.01
CA ASP A 195 10.71 -13.75 1.84
C ASP A 195 11.22 -13.83 3.29
N PHE A 196 11.73 -14.99 3.73
CA PHE A 196 12.20 -15.25 5.09
C PHE A 196 13.72 -15.09 5.25
N GLY A 197 14.24 -13.94 4.82
CA GLY A 197 15.58 -13.48 5.15
C GLY A 197 16.59 -13.47 4.03
N THR A 198 16.31 -14.00 2.84
CA THR A 198 17.23 -13.95 1.70
C THR A 198 17.51 -12.51 1.30
N THR A 199 16.48 -11.71 1.06
CA THR A 199 16.59 -10.30 0.69
C THR A 199 17.31 -9.50 1.79
N LEU A 200 16.96 -9.72 3.07
CA LEU A 200 17.64 -9.08 4.19
C LEU A 200 19.13 -9.37 4.16
N ARG A 201 19.52 -10.64 4.06
CA ARG A 201 20.92 -11.03 4.07
C ARG A 201 21.66 -10.44 2.87
N GLU A 202 21.11 -10.49 1.68
CA GLU A 202 21.74 -9.99 0.46
C GLU A 202 22.00 -8.48 0.51
N ILE A 203 21.13 -7.70 1.11
CA ILE A 203 21.33 -6.26 1.30
C ILE A 203 22.47 -5.98 2.28
N PHE A 204 22.63 -6.78 3.35
CA PHE A 204 23.55 -6.49 4.46
C PHE A 204 24.83 -7.32 4.44
N GLU A 205 24.97 -8.31 3.58
CA GLU A 205 26.22 -9.05 3.41
C GLU A 205 27.36 -8.10 2.99
N PRO A 206 28.56 -8.21 3.59
CA PRO A 206 29.69 -7.38 3.20
C PRO A 206 30.06 -7.47 1.72
N VAL A 207 29.83 -8.64 1.10
CA VAL A 207 30.12 -8.89 -0.31
C VAL A 207 29.23 -8.07 -1.26
N SER A 208 28.07 -7.63 -0.79
CA SER A 208 27.12 -6.83 -1.60
C SER A 208 27.57 -5.37 -1.78
N ASN A 209 28.58 -4.94 -1.04
CA ASN A 209 29.12 -3.57 -1.10
C ASN A 209 28.04 -2.48 -1.06
N THR A 210 27.02 -2.71 -0.26
CA THR A 210 25.83 -1.85 -0.18
C THR A 210 26.16 -0.51 0.47
N SER A 211 25.79 0.57 -0.19
CA SER A 211 25.79 1.91 0.41
C SER A 211 24.48 2.18 1.13
N PHE A 212 24.53 2.87 2.26
CA PHE A 212 23.36 3.26 3.04
C PHE A 212 23.44 4.75 3.37
N GLU A 213 22.29 5.42 3.32
CA GLU A 213 22.13 6.82 3.72
C GLU A 213 20.82 6.99 4.50
N TRP A 214 20.87 7.70 5.64
CA TRP A 214 19.64 8.04 6.36
C TRP A 214 18.87 9.11 5.56
N GLU A 215 17.62 8.83 5.24
CA GLU A 215 16.80 9.68 4.37
C GLU A 215 15.78 10.52 5.14
N ARG A 216 14.96 9.88 5.95
CA ARG A 216 13.83 10.55 6.63
C ARG A 216 13.25 9.73 7.79
N TRP A 217 12.42 10.41 8.56
CA TRP A 217 11.47 9.76 9.45
C TRP A 217 10.16 9.46 8.72
N THR A 218 9.51 8.38 9.12
CA THR A 218 8.15 8.04 8.72
C THR A 218 7.39 7.37 9.86
N THR A 219 6.12 7.04 9.63
CA THR A 219 5.28 6.27 10.56
C THR A 219 4.71 5.07 9.83
N LEU A 220 4.97 3.87 10.36
CA LEU A 220 4.34 2.62 9.93
C LEU A 220 3.62 1.99 11.12
N ARG A 221 2.34 1.61 10.93
CA ARG A 221 1.54 0.97 11.99
C ARG A 221 1.62 1.73 13.33
N LYS A 222 1.52 3.08 13.27
CA LYS A 222 1.65 4.01 14.41
C LYS A 222 3.02 4.01 15.10
N ARG A 223 4.03 3.36 14.53
CA ARG A 223 5.41 3.33 15.04
C ARG A 223 6.27 4.30 14.26
N ARG A 224 7.04 5.11 14.96
CA ARG A 224 8.03 5.99 14.35
C ARG A 224 9.18 5.16 13.79
N THR A 225 9.55 5.44 12.55
CA THR A 225 10.43 4.58 11.78
C THR A 225 11.51 5.41 11.09
N HIS A 226 12.77 5.02 11.22
CA HIS A 226 13.85 5.52 10.38
C HIS A 226 13.71 4.93 8.98
N VAL A 227 14.00 5.71 7.97
CA VAL A 227 14.16 5.22 6.59
C VAL A 227 15.60 5.45 6.18
N TYR A 228 16.29 4.37 5.85
CA TYR A 228 17.60 4.41 5.21
C TYR A 228 17.41 4.02 3.75
N SER A 229 17.84 4.87 2.81
CA SER A 229 18.00 4.47 1.42
C SER A 229 19.22 3.56 1.30
N TYR A 230 19.18 2.64 0.37
CA TYR A 230 20.31 1.76 0.09
C TYR A 230 20.45 1.51 -1.41
N ARG A 231 21.66 1.13 -1.85
CA ARG A 231 21.95 0.70 -3.22
C ARG A 231 22.98 -0.43 -3.23
N VAL A 232 22.66 -1.47 -4.00
CA VAL A 232 23.57 -2.59 -4.32
C VAL A 232 23.97 -2.46 -5.79
N PRO A 233 25.26 -2.21 -6.10
CA PRO A 233 25.73 -2.12 -7.48
C PRO A 233 25.63 -3.46 -8.20
N LEU A 234 25.48 -3.42 -9.54
CA LEU A 234 25.34 -4.63 -10.38
C LEU A 234 26.47 -5.65 -10.15
N GLU A 235 27.71 -5.18 -10.00
CA GLU A 235 28.90 -6.04 -9.84
C GLU A 235 28.85 -6.90 -8.57
N TYR A 236 28.07 -6.50 -7.58
CA TYR A 236 27.95 -7.17 -6.27
C TYR A 236 26.55 -7.75 -6.05
N SER A 237 25.66 -7.57 -7.03
CA SER A 237 24.26 -7.98 -6.92
C SER A 237 24.11 -9.48 -7.24
N LYS A 238 23.22 -10.12 -6.47
CA LYS A 238 22.67 -11.45 -6.75
C LYS A 238 21.21 -11.39 -7.22
N TYR A 239 20.64 -10.17 -7.32
CA TYR A 239 19.25 -9.98 -7.66
C TYR A 239 18.99 -10.34 -9.13
N SER A 240 18.31 -11.45 -9.34
CA SER A 240 18.04 -12.00 -10.67
C SER A 240 16.54 -11.92 -10.99
N ILE A 241 16.22 -11.33 -12.13
CA ILE A 241 14.87 -11.26 -12.67
C ILE A 241 14.74 -12.40 -13.69
N HIS A 242 13.81 -13.30 -13.43
CA HIS A 242 13.45 -14.36 -14.38
C HIS A 242 12.15 -14.01 -15.10
N TYR A 243 12.10 -14.21 -16.40
CA TYR A 243 10.92 -14.00 -17.23
C TYR A 243 10.71 -15.19 -18.18
N SER A 244 9.49 -15.71 -18.15
CA SER A 244 8.99 -16.70 -19.10
C SER A 244 7.65 -16.24 -19.66
N SER A 245 7.44 -16.41 -20.95
CA SER A 245 6.18 -16.07 -21.63
C SER A 245 5.13 -17.19 -21.51
N ASP A 246 5.56 -18.42 -21.22
CA ASP A 246 4.71 -19.60 -21.06
C ASP A 246 5.29 -20.50 -19.95
N VAL A 247 4.42 -21.25 -19.28
CA VAL A 247 4.81 -22.23 -18.23
C VAL A 247 5.74 -23.34 -18.78
N LYS A 248 5.71 -23.60 -20.08
CA LYS A 248 6.54 -24.61 -20.77
C LYS A 248 7.87 -24.05 -21.29
N ASP A 249 8.06 -22.74 -21.23
CA ASP A 249 9.28 -22.07 -21.67
C ASP A 249 10.27 -21.98 -20.50
N GLU A 250 11.52 -22.38 -20.71
CA GLU A 250 12.58 -22.24 -19.71
C GLU A 250 12.83 -20.79 -19.32
N GLY A 251 12.38 -19.84 -20.15
CA GLY A 251 12.50 -18.41 -19.91
C GLY A 251 13.92 -17.87 -20.01
N THR A 252 14.08 -16.63 -19.63
CA THR A 252 15.38 -15.94 -19.61
C THR A 252 15.55 -15.23 -18.27
N SER A 253 16.81 -15.10 -17.84
CA SER A 253 17.15 -14.41 -16.59
C SER A 253 18.17 -13.32 -16.84
N VAL A 254 18.11 -12.26 -16.02
CA VAL A 254 19.11 -11.18 -15.98
C VAL A 254 19.40 -10.81 -14.56
N THR A 255 20.68 -10.67 -14.22
CA THR A 255 21.09 -10.08 -12.94
C THR A 255 21.21 -8.57 -13.10
N VAL A 256 20.69 -7.81 -12.14
CA VAL A 256 20.65 -6.34 -12.15
C VAL A 256 21.08 -5.77 -10.79
N GLY A 257 21.60 -4.55 -10.79
CA GLY A 257 21.72 -3.80 -9.54
C GLY A 257 20.33 -3.43 -9.00
N TYR A 258 20.26 -3.02 -7.76
CA TYR A 258 18.99 -2.59 -7.17
C TYR A 258 19.19 -1.58 -6.05
N HIS A 259 18.13 -0.86 -5.75
CA HIS A 259 18.08 0.10 -4.67
C HIS A 259 16.73 0.06 -3.96
N GLY A 260 16.63 0.76 -2.83
CA GLY A 260 15.37 0.85 -2.11
C GLY A 260 15.51 1.50 -0.75
N GLY A 261 14.57 1.20 0.14
CA GLY A 261 14.53 1.67 1.52
C GLY A 261 14.51 0.55 2.53
N VAL A 262 15.26 0.72 3.61
CA VAL A 262 15.16 -0.10 4.82
C VAL A 262 14.49 0.74 5.89
N PHE A 263 13.35 0.27 6.36
CA PHE A 263 12.51 0.95 7.35
C PHE A 263 12.73 0.28 8.71
N VAL A 264 13.27 1.05 9.64
CA VAL A 264 13.71 0.56 10.95
C VAL A 264 12.86 1.17 12.05
N ASP A 265 12.16 0.34 12.80
CA ASP A 265 11.41 0.76 13.98
C ASP A 265 12.35 1.42 15.00
N ARG A 266 12.02 2.64 15.44
CA ARG A 266 12.87 3.44 16.31
C ARG A 266 13.08 2.83 17.68
N ASP A 267 12.08 2.12 18.21
CA ASP A 267 12.09 1.65 19.60
C ASP A 267 12.79 0.28 19.73
N THR A 268 12.78 -0.51 18.65
CA THR A 268 13.32 -1.88 18.66
C THR A 268 14.56 -2.07 17.79
N ASN A 269 14.88 -1.09 16.92
CA ASN A 269 15.90 -1.19 15.86
C ASN A 269 15.71 -2.41 14.93
N MET A 270 14.46 -2.89 14.77
CA MET A 270 14.12 -3.99 13.87
C MET A 270 13.60 -3.47 12.53
N ILE A 271 13.88 -4.21 11.46
CA ILE A 271 13.45 -3.87 10.10
C ILE A 271 11.97 -4.23 9.94
N VAL A 272 11.11 -3.23 9.79
CA VAL A 272 9.65 -3.40 9.65
C VAL A 272 9.15 -3.32 8.22
N ARG A 273 9.99 -2.83 7.29
CA ARG A 273 9.74 -2.85 5.83
C ARG A 273 11.06 -2.77 5.06
N ILE A 274 11.07 -3.43 3.91
CA ILE A 274 12.09 -3.25 2.87
C ILE A 274 11.37 -2.93 1.57
N THR A 275 11.93 -2.01 0.78
CA THR A 275 11.54 -1.83 -0.61
C THR A 275 12.72 -2.15 -1.51
N VAL A 276 12.45 -2.72 -2.67
CA VAL A 276 13.44 -3.06 -3.70
C VAL A 276 12.94 -2.51 -5.03
N GLU A 277 13.81 -1.85 -5.78
CA GLU A 277 13.58 -1.45 -7.17
C GLU A 277 14.79 -1.85 -8.01
N ALA A 278 14.56 -2.58 -9.09
CA ALA A 278 15.60 -3.03 -10.01
C ALA A 278 16.20 -1.84 -10.78
N ASP A 279 17.54 -1.80 -10.84
CA ASP A 279 18.29 -0.77 -11.55
C ASP A 279 18.70 -1.26 -12.95
N ASN A 280 18.63 -0.35 -13.93
CA ASN A 280 19.24 -0.50 -15.24
C ASN A 280 18.96 -1.85 -15.92
N ILE A 281 17.71 -2.32 -15.88
CA ILE A 281 17.30 -3.53 -16.61
C ILE A 281 17.62 -3.32 -18.10
N PRO A 282 18.37 -4.26 -18.77
CA PRO A 282 18.74 -4.10 -20.16
C PRO A 282 17.54 -3.88 -21.09
N PRO A 283 17.59 -2.93 -22.03
CA PRO A 283 16.48 -2.66 -22.95
C PRO A 283 16.07 -3.84 -23.83
N THR A 284 16.93 -4.83 -23.99
CA THR A 284 16.67 -6.06 -24.74
C THR A 284 15.90 -7.11 -23.93
N PHE A 285 15.86 -6.96 -22.58
CA PHE A 285 15.13 -7.88 -21.71
C PHE A 285 13.63 -7.54 -21.72
N PRO A 286 12.72 -8.54 -21.70
CA PRO A 286 11.27 -8.28 -21.78
C PRO A 286 10.70 -7.44 -20.63
N VAL A 287 11.29 -7.55 -19.44
CA VAL A 287 10.88 -6.77 -18.26
C VAL A 287 11.51 -5.39 -18.31
N ARG A 288 10.74 -4.36 -17.92
CA ARG A 288 11.15 -2.94 -17.89
C ARG A 288 11.28 -2.39 -16.49
N GLN A 289 10.50 -2.93 -15.54
CA GLN A 289 10.52 -2.49 -14.17
C GLN A 289 10.13 -3.63 -13.24
N VAL A 290 10.79 -3.71 -12.10
CA VAL A 290 10.40 -4.56 -10.97
C VAL A 290 10.49 -3.72 -9.70
N LYS A 291 9.42 -3.73 -8.91
CA LYS A 291 9.36 -3.13 -7.58
C LYS A 291 8.79 -4.13 -6.60
N GLU A 292 9.38 -4.17 -5.42
CA GLU A 292 8.92 -5.01 -4.33
C GLU A 292 8.84 -4.22 -3.04
N THR A 293 7.80 -4.47 -2.24
CA THR A 293 7.68 -3.98 -0.87
C THR A 293 7.39 -5.17 0.02
N LEU A 294 8.25 -5.42 0.98
CA LEU A 294 8.11 -6.50 1.95
C LEU A 294 7.93 -5.90 3.35
N ASP A 295 6.76 -6.05 3.91
CA ASP A 295 6.40 -5.64 5.26
C ASP A 295 6.56 -6.80 6.24
N TYR A 296 7.10 -6.49 7.43
CA TYR A 296 7.22 -7.41 8.55
C TYR A 296 6.38 -6.90 9.73
N ASP A 297 5.78 -7.79 10.51
CA ASP A 297 5.08 -7.43 11.75
C ASP A 297 5.39 -8.46 12.86
N PHE A 298 5.20 -8.03 14.10
CA PHE A 298 5.40 -8.90 15.26
C PHE A 298 4.27 -9.92 15.36
N THR A 299 4.64 -11.19 15.42
CA THR A 299 3.71 -12.32 15.42
C THR A 299 4.12 -13.33 16.48
N LYS A 300 3.17 -13.80 17.27
CA LYS A 300 3.40 -14.83 18.28
C LYS A 300 3.43 -16.22 17.66
N ILE A 301 4.49 -16.98 17.98
CA ILE A 301 4.60 -18.42 17.72
C ILE A 301 4.84 -19.11 19.08
N GLY A 302 3.84 -19.83 19.59
CA GLY A 302 3.84 -20.29 20.97
C GLY A 302 3.85 -19.12 21.95
N ASP A 303 4.78 -19.14 22.92
CA ASP A 303 4.89 -18.10 23.95
C ASP A 303 5.86 -16.96 23.60
N ARG A 304 6.48 -17.00 22.40
CA ARG A 304 7.47 -16.01 21.96
C ARG A 304 6.96 -15.20 20.79
N GLU A 305 7.40 -13.96 20.71
CA GLU A 305 7.10 -13.04 19.62
C GLU A 305 8.31 -12.96 18.67
N PHE A 306 8.04 -12.98 17.37
CA PHE A 306 9.01 -12.91 16.28
C PHE A 306 8.57 -11.87 15.28
N LEU A 307 9.52 -11.19 14.67
CA LEU A 307 9.24 -10.33 13.51
C LEU A 307 9.20 -11.22 12.25
N LEU A 308 8.05 -11.29 11.60
CA LEU A 308 7.80 -12.20 10.47
C LEU A 308 7.20 -11.45 9.29
N PRO A 309 7.38 -11.92 8.04
CA PRO A 309 6.70 -11.37 6.89
C PRO A 309 5.20 -11.24 7.12
N LEU A 310 4.65 -10.09 6.76
CA LEU A 310 3.22 -9.79 6.83
C LEU A 310 2.60 -9.72 5.45
N VAL A 311 3.22 -8.90 4.58
CA VAL A 311 2.78 -8.69 3.19
C VAL A 311 3.99 -8.49 2.30
N ALA A 312 3.98 -9.10 1.11
CA ALA A 312 4.85 -8.73 0.01
C ALA A 312 4.01 -8.25 -1.18
N ASP A 313 4.25 -7.03 -1.66
CA ASP A 313 3.66 -6.47 -2.89
C ASP A 313 4.76 -6.43 -3.96
N VAL A 314 4.63 -7.28 -4.96
CA VAL A 314 5.58 -7.37 -6.08
C VAL A 314 4.91 -6.88 -7.35
N ARG A 315 5.49 -5.87 -7.98
CA ARG A 315 5.00 -5.27 -9.22
C ARG A 315 6.03 -5.40 -10.31
N MET A 316 5.60 -5.85 -11.47
CA MET A 316 6.46 -6.00 -12.63
C MET A 316 5.78 -5.40 -13.86
N HIS A 317 6.57 -4.69 -14.67
CA HIS A 317 6.17 -4.23 -15.99
C HIS A 317 6.94 -5.04 -17.05
N ALA A 318 6.23 -5.85 -17.81
CA ALA A 318 6.81 -6.64 -18.90
C ALA A 318 6.03 -6.37 -20.21
N SER A 319 6.73 -5.96 -21.26
CA SER A 319 6.14 -5.60 -22.56
C SER A 319 5.06 -4.52 -22.42
N ARG A 320 3.78 -4.86 -22.46
CA ARG A 320 2.62 -3.96 -22.31
C ARG A 320 1.76 -4.31 -21.10
N LEU A 321 2.22 -5.23 -20.28
CA LEU A 321 1.46 -5.75 -19.14
C LEU A 321 2.12 -5.37 -17.84
N TRP A 322 1.35 -4.76 -16.97
CA TRP A 322 1.69 -4.59 -15.57
C TRP A 322 1.07 -5.73 -14.77
N THR A 323 1.87 -6.37 -13.94
CA THR A 323 1.42 -7.39 -13.00
C THR A 323 1.66 -6.92 -11.58
N LYS A 324 0.78 -7.31 -10.68
CA LYS A 324 0.91 -7.07 -9.24
C LYS A 324 0.51 -8.33 -8.50
N ASN A 325 1.40 -8.83 -7.64
CA ASN A 325 1.16 -9.94 -6.73
C ASN A 325 1.22 -9.42 -5.31
N VAL A 326 0.12 -9.56 -4.58
CA VAL A 326 0.06 -9.22 -3.15
C VAL A 326 0.00 -10.52 -2.37
N LYS A 327 1.11 -10.88 -1.71
CA LYS A 327 1.24 -12.05 -0.84
C LYS A 327 1.00 -11.64 0.61
N GLU A 328 0.11 -12.31 1.28
CA GLU A 328 -0.18 -12.11 2.70
C GLU A 328 0.13 -13.37 3.47
N PHE A 329 0.93 -13.24 4.53
CA PHE A 329 1.34 -14.35 5.38
C PHE A 329 0.48 -14.36 6.65
N ARG A 330 -0.23 -15.46 6.88
CA ARG A 330 -1.25 -15.55 7.93
C ARG A 330 -1.18 -16.87 8.70
N LEU A 331 -1.81 -16.90 9.87
CA LEU A 331 -2.00 -18.10 10.68
C LEU A 331 -0.70 -18.80 11.04
N TYR A 332 0.32 -18.04 11.41
CA TYR A 332 1.60 -18.57 11.89
C TYR A 332 1.41 -19.49 13.09
N ARG A 333 2.03 -20.67 13.05
CA ARG A 333 2.01 -21.67 14.12
C ARG A 333 3.36 -22.36 14.23
N LYS A 334 3.69 -22.81 15.44
CA LYS A 334 4.90 -23.62 15.65
C LYS A 334 4.82 -24.90 14.81
N PHE A 335 5.90 -25.25 14.14
CA PHE A 335 6.00 -26.50 13.43
C PHE A 335 5.99 -27.67 14.42
N SER A 336 5.18 -28.69 14.15
CA SER A 336 5.24 -30.01 14.80
C SER A 336 4.78 -31.04 13.77
N ALA A 337 5.15 -32.31 13.97
CA ALA A 337 4.76 -33.41 13.07
C ALA A 337 3.25 -33.49 12.85
N ASP A 338 2.45 -33.09 13.86
CA ASP A 338 0.99 -33.10 13.83
C ASP A 338 0.39 -31.70 13.56
N ALA A 339 1.22 -30.69 13.27
CA ALA A 339 0.72 -29.33 13.03
C ALA A 339 -0.05 -29.27 11.71
N VAL A 340 -1.35 -29.07 11.82
CA VAL A 340 -2.23 -28.87 10.67
C VAL A 340 -2.90 -27.50 10.78
N ILE A 341 -2.78 -26.71 9.73
CA ILE A 341 -3.62 -25.53 9.56
C ILE A 341 -4.92 -26.01 8.92
N LYS A 342 -6.01 -26.04 9.70
CA LYS A 342 -7.33 -26.30 9.14
C LYS A 342 -7.75 -25.07 8.35
N PHE A 343 -7.87 -25.23 7.04
CA PHE A 343 -8.25 -24.19 6.10
C PHE A 343 -9.21 -24.82 5.07
N ASP A 344 -10.35 -24.18 4.87
CA ASP A 344 -11.42 -24.67 4.00
C ASP A 344 -11.24 -24.26 2.54
N GLY A 345 -10.16 -23.54 2.21
CA GLY A 345 -9.84 -23.10 0.86
C GLY A 345 -10.44 -21.74 0.49
N GLN A 346 -11.22 -21.10 1.37
CA GLN A 346 -11.86 -19.82 1.08
C GLN A 346 -10.88 -18.64 1.16
N ASP A 347 -11.15 -17.59 0.38
CA ASP A 347 -10.39 -16.33 0.47
C ASP A 347 -10.54 -15.69 1.85
N LEU A 348 -9.43 -15.47 2.54
CA LEU A 348 -9.38 -14.83 3.87
C LEU A 348 -9.69 -13.32 3.84
N GLY A 349 -10.00 -12.75 2.66
CA GLY A 349 -10.12 -11.32 2.45
C GLY A 349 -8.76 -10.59 2.53
N PRO A 350 -8.62 -9.36 2.03
CA PRO A 350 -7.39 -8.58 2.14
C PRO A 350 -7.13 -8.12 3.58
N LEU A 351 -5.86 -7.93 3.93
CA LEU A 351 -5.51 -7.26 5.18
C LEU A 351 -6.00 -5.80 5.18
N PRO A 352 -6.34 -5.24 6.37
CA PRO A 352 -6.69 -3.83 6.49
C PRO A 352 -5.56 -2.91 6.00
N ASP A 353 -5.91 -1.80 5.35
CA ASP A 353 -4.94 -0.85 4.76
C ASP A 353 -3.97 -0.25 5.79
N ASP A 354 -4.39 -0.10 7.05
CA ASP A 354 -3.55 0.43 8.13
C ASP A 354 -2.33 -0.46 8.45
N LYS A 355 -2.35 -1.72 7.99
CA LYS A 355 -1.22 -2.66 8.15
C LYS A 355 -0.03 -2.35 7.25
N THR A 356 -0.26 -1.70 6.12
CA THR A 356 0.81 -1.41 5.14
C THR A 356 0.94 0.08 4.81
N LYS A 357 -0.03 0.92 5.20
CA LYS A 357 -0.01 2.34 4.90
C LYS A 357 1.12 3.06 5.62
N GLU A 358 1.93 3.78 4.85
CA GLU A 358 2.92 4.72 5.36
C GLU A 358 2.27 6.08 5.62
N GLU A 359 2.60 6.70 6.75
CA GLU A 359 2.12 8.02 7.14
C GLU A 359 3.32 8.94 7.43
N PRO A 360 3.19 10.26 7.20
CA PRO A 360 4.22 11.21 7.60
C PRO A 360 4.56 11.07 9.09
N ALA A 361 5.83 11.22 9.45
CA ALA A 361 6.26 11.18 10.84
C ALA A 361 5.59 12.30 11.63
N GLN A 362 4.89 11.97 12.70
CA GLN A 362 4.27 12.98 13.56
C GLN A 362 5.35 13.77 14.32
N PRO A 363 5.14 15.08 14.57
CA PRO A 363 5.99 15.85 15.47
C PRO A 363 6.05 15.17 16.84
N GLN A 364 7.21 15.17 17.49
CA GLN A 364 7.27 14.71 18.88
C GLN A 364 6.42 15.62 19.75
N PRO A 365 5.63 15.08 20.69
CA PRO A 365 5.10 15.91 21.77
C PRO A 365 6.29 16.57 22.49
N PRO A 366 6.18 17.83 22.91
CA PRO A 366 7.22 18.49 23.70
C PRO A 366 7.50 17.63 24.95
N LYS A 367 8.78 17.45 25.25
CA LYS A 367 9.23 16.76 26.48
C LYS A 367 8.86 17.59 27.70
#